data_20a198653dce40968725e7d59512ad32
#
_entry.id   20a198653dce40968725e7d59512ad32
#
_cell.length_a   1.000
_cell.length_b   1.000
_cell.length_c   1.000
_cell.angle_alpha   90.00
_cell.angle_beta   90.00
_cell.angle_gamma   90.00
#
_symmetry.space_group_name_H-M   'P 1'
#
loop_
_entity.id
_entity.type
_entity.pdbx_description
1 polymer ?
#
loop_
_entity_poly.entity_id
_entity_poly.type
_entity_poly.pdbx_seq_one_letter_code
_entity_poly.pdbx_strand_id
1 'polypeptide(L)'
;EVDGISREFDGMWGSSLTDSTAKGKPDIEAVDVSSRMATLGEVLEVTTKPIIYDADTGGQTEHFKFTVRTLERLGVSAVIIEDKTGLKKNSLFGNEVPQTQDSIENFCHKISSAKDIQVTDDFMVIARIESLILEAGMDDAVERAKAYLDAGADGIMIHSRRKDPAEIFEFCRQYAEFGEKKPLVVVPSSFNSVTEDELEKAGVNVVIYANHLLRSAFPAMQETATSILKHSRSLECDERMLSIKEILNLIPGTK
;
A
#
# COMPACT_ATOMS: atom_id res chain seq x y z
N GLU A 1 -23.24 -6.77 -0.94
CA GLU A 1 -23.67 -7.54 0.24
C GLU A 1 -22.82 -8.80 0.38
N VAL A 2 -22.43 -9.12 1.61
CA VAL A 2 -21.72 -10.35 1.95
C VAL A 2 -22.58 -11.05 3.02
N ASP A 3 -23.03 -12.26 2.74
CA ASP A 3 -23.93 -13.03 3.63
C ASP A 3 -25.18 -12.24 4.11
N GLY A 4 -25.75 -11.43 3.23
CA GLY A 4 -26.91 -10.59 3.50
C GLY A 4 -26.62 -9.33 4.35
N ILE A 5 -25.36 -9.03 4.61
CA ILE A 5 -24.91 -7.83 5.35
C ILE A 5 -24.19 -6.91 4.37
N SER A 6 -24.52 -5.62 4.43
CA SER A 6 -23.78 -4.60 3.67
C SER A 6 -22.38 -4.43 4.31
N ARG A 7 -21.35 -4.70 3.54
CA ARG A 7 -19.95 -4.51 3.94
C ARG A 7 -19.21 -3.74 2.85
N GLU A 8 -18.28 -2.91 3.26
CA GLU A 8 -17.42 -2.14 2.36
C GLU A 8 -16.03 -1.97 2.97
N PHE A 9 -15.06 -1.67 2.15
CA PHE A 9 -13.75 -1.25 2.63
C PHE A 9 -13.82 0.19 3.15
N ASP A 10 -13.10 0.49 4.24
CA ASP A 10 -13.10 1.82 4.86
C ASP A 10 -12.34 2.85 4.03
N GLY A 11 -11.34 2.42 3.28
CA GLY A 11 -10.49 3.28 2.46
C GLY A 11 -9.87 2.55 1.28
N MET A 12 -9.00 3.25 0.58
CA MET A 12 -8.32 2.77 -0.62
C MET A 12 -6.80 2.84 -0.47
N TRP A 13 -6.12 1.88 -1.07
CA TRP A 13 -4.68 1.82 -1.18
C TRP A 13 -4.22 2.21 -2.58
N GLY A 14 -3.54 3.35 -2.71
CA GLY A 14 -2.91 3.81 -3.96
C GLY A 14 -1.60 3.07 -4.23
N SER A 15 -1.71 1.78 -4.56
CA SER A 15 -0.57 0.86 -4.74
C SER A 15 0.30 1.22 -5.94
N SER A 16 1.62 1.31 -5.73
CA SER A 16 2.60 1.48 -6.80
C SER A 16 2.63 0.28 -7.76
N LEU A 17 2.52 -0.94 -7.24
CA LEU A 17 2.46 -2.16 -8.05
C LEU A 17 1.22 -2.17 -8.96
N THR A 18 0.06 -1.83 -8.43
CA THR A 18 -1.18 -1.80 -9.21
C THR A 18 -1.11 -0.74 -10.31
N ASP A 19 -0.64 0.46 -9.98
CA ASP A 19 -0.52 1.57 -10.92
C ASP A 19 0.53 1.28 -12.03
N SER A 20 1.67 0.73 -11.65
CA SER A 20 2.71 0.30 -12.59
C SER A 20 2.22 -0.79 -13.54
N THR A 21 1.56 -1.82 -13.00
CA THR A 21 1.04 -2.93 -13.80
C THR A 21 -0.06 -2.45 -14.78
N ALA A 22 -0.98 -1.60 -14.32
CA ALA A 22 -2.02 -1.02 -15.18
C ALA A 22 -1.45 -0.21 -16.35
N LYS A 23 -0.26 0.37 -16.17
CA LYS A 23 0.46 1.14 -17.20
C LYS A 23 1.49 0.31 -17.98
N GLY A 24 1.56 -1.02 -17.75
CA GLY A 24 2.50 -1.92 -18.41
C GLY A 24 3.98 -1.62 -18.08
N LYS A 25 4.25 -1.08 -16.89
CA LYS A 25 5.60 -0.75 -16.41
C LYS A 25 5.99 -1.62 -15.21
N PRO A 26 7.29 -1.90 -15.03
CA PRO A 26 7.75 -2.62 -13.84
C PRO A 26 7.60 -1.75 -12.58
N ASP A 27 7.38 -2.41 -11.43
CA ASP A 27 7.23 -1.78 -10.11
C ASP A 27 8.61 -1.44 -9.50
N ILE A 28 9.28 -0.46 -10.10
CA ILE A 28 10.62 0.03 -9.74
C ILE A 28 10.69 1.56 -9.77
N GLU A 29 9.61 2.25 -9.39
CA GLU A 29 9.47 3.70 -9.55
C GLU A 29 9.52 4.17 -11.03
N ALA A 30 9.22 3.27 -11.99
CA ALA A 30 9.21 3.58 -13.41
C ALA A 30 7.99 4.41 -13.85
N VAL A 31 6.95 4.45 -13.03
CA VAL A 31 5.83 5.38 -13.18
C VAL A 31 6.15 6.61 -12.35
N ASP A 32 6.30 7.74 -13.02
CA ASP A 32 6.63 9.00 -12.35
C ASP A 32 5.48 9.50 -11.45
N VAL A 33 5.86 10.34 -10.47
CA VAL A 33 4.93 10.88 -9.47
C VAL A 33 3.77 11.63 -10.12
N SER A 34 4.01 12.41 -11.17
CA SER A 34 2.96 13.19 -11.84
C SER A 34 1.90 12.30 -12.47
N SER A 35 2.33 11.22 -13.11
CA SER A 35 1.42 10.21 -13.68
C SER A 35 0.59 9.50 -12.60
N ARG A 36 1.20 9.23 -11.44
CA ARG A 36 0.49 8.64 -10.29
C ARG A 36 -0.48 9.62 -9.65
N MET A 37 -0.12 10.91 -9.57
CA MET A 37 -1.03 11.96 -9.09
C MET A 37 -2.25 12.13 -10.00
N ALA A 38 -2.08 12.01 -11.32
CA ALA A 38 -3.21 12.02 -12.26
C ALA A 38 -4.18 10.85 -11.98
N THR A 39 -3.67 9.63 -11.78
CA THR A 39 -4.49 8.46 -11.40
C THR A 39 -5.25 8.71 -10.10
N LEU A 40 -4.61 9.31 -9.09
CA LEU A 40 -5.29 9.66 -7.84
C LEU A 40 -6.41 10.69 -8.06
N GLY A 41 -6.17 11.69 -8.92
CA GLY A 41 -7.19 12.67 -9.29
C GLY A 41 -8.43 12.00 -9.87
N GLU A 42 -8.26 11.07 -10.82
CA GLU A 42 -9.35 10.29 -11.42
C GLU A 42 -10.10 9.44 -10.37
N VAL A 43 -9.40 8.84 -9.41
CA VAL A 43 -10.01 8.08 -8.32
C VAL A 43 -10.84 8.99 -7.41
N LEU A 44 -10.31 10.16 -7.04
CA LEU A 44 -10.99 11.11 -6.16
C LEU A 44 -12.24 11.74 -6.78
N GLU A 45 -12.38 11.72 -8.11
CA GLU A 45 -13.59 12.14 -8.78
C GLU A 45 -14.79 11.19 -8.55
N VAL A 46 -14.52 9.91 -8.23
CA VAL A 46 -15.56 8.88 -8.10
C VAL A 46 -15.78 8.38 -6.67
N THR A 47 -14.96 8.81 -5.72
CA THR A 47 -15.09 8.39 -4.30
C THR A 47 -14.69 9.49 -3.34
N THR A 48 -15.30 9.46 -2.16
CA THR A 48 -14.91 10.28 -0.99
C THR A 48 -14.22 9.44 0.09
N LYS A 49 -13.94 8.17 -0.19
CA LYS A 49 -13.22 7.31 0.77
C LYS A 49 -11.79 7.80 0.96
N PRO A 50 -11.25 7.70 2.20
CA PRO A 50 -9.86 8.05 2.45
C PRO A 50 -8.91 7.20 1.59
N ILE A 51 -7.83 7.83 1.14
CA ILE A 51 -6.80 7.18 0.34
C ILE A 51 -5.47 7.21 1.12
N ILE A 52 -4.81 6.06 1.22
CA ILE A 52 -3.42 5.92 1.64
C ILE A 52 -2.58 5.72 0.38
N TYR A 53 -1.59 6.56 0.17
CA TYR A 53 -0.73 6.52 -1.01
C TYR A 53 0.60 5.82 -0.73
N ASP A 54 0.95 4.84 -1.56
CA ASP A 54 2.25 4.17 -1.59
C ASP A 54 3.26 5.06 -2.32
N ALA A 55 4.14 5.71 -1.58
CA ALA A 55 5.17 6.58 -2.17
C ALA A 55 6.51 5.86 -2.37
N ASP A 56 6.53 4.53 -2.30
CA ASP A 56 7.74 3.74 -2.45
C ASP A 56 8.82 4.17 -1.42
N THR A 57 10.04 4.53 -1.85
CA THR A 57 11.08 5.07 -0.96
C THR A 57 10.89 6.55 -0.60
N GLY A 58 9.90 7.21 -1.21
CA GLY A 58 9.73 8.66 -1.18
C GLY A 58 10.73 9.42 -2.08
N GLY A 59 11.70 8.71 -2.68
CA GLY A 59 12.74 9.33 -3.51
C GLY A 59 13.68 10.25 -2.69
N GLN A 60 14.16 11.31 -3.32
CA GLN A 60 14.98 12.32 -2.67
C GLN A 60 14.13 13.20 -1.74
N THR A 61 14.67 13.51 -0.56
CA THR A 61 13.97 14.27 0.48
C THR A 61 13.40 15.59 -0.03
N GLU A 62 14.16 16.34 -0.83
CA GLU A 62 13.73 17.61 -1.39
C GLU A 62 12.54 17.48 -2.33
N HIS A 63 12.47 16.41 -3.10
CA HIS A 63 11.34 16.13 -4.00
C HIS A 63 10.13 15.59 -3.21
N PHE A 64 10.38 14.77 -2.20
CA PHE A 64 9.33 14.21 -1.36
C PHE A 64 8.49 15.28 -0.64
N LYS A 65 9.12 16.37 -0.21
CA LYS A 65 8.42 17.54 0.33
C LYS A 65 7.32 18.06 -0.60
N PHE A 66 7.61 18.18 -1.89
CA PHE A 66 6.62 18.64 -2.87
C PHE A 66 5.55 17.57 -3.14
N THR A 67 5.91 16.29 -3.10
CA THR A 67 4.96 15.18 -3.19
C THR A 67 3.96 15.24 -2.04
N VAL A 68 4.41 15.42 -0.80
CA VAL A 68 3.55 15.58 0.38
C VAL A 68 2.56 16.73 0.19
N ARG A 69 3.02 17.91 -0.17
CA ARG A 69 2.14 19.09 -0.42
C ARG A 69 1.12 18.83 -1.52
N THR A 70 1.49 18.06 -2.54
CA THR A 70 0.57 17.74 -3.65
C THR A 70 -0.49 16.75 -3.19
N LEU A 71 -0.11 15.73 -2.41
CA LEU A 71 -1.03 14.75 -1.83
C LEU A 71 -2.04 15.42 -0.89
N GLU A 72 -1.59 16.32 -0.01
CA GLU A 72 -2.49 17.10 0.85
C GLU A 72 -3.52 17.89 0.03
N ARG A 73 -3.07 18.63 -1.00
CA ARG A 73 -3.97 19.42 -1.85
C ARG A 73 -4.96 18.57 -2.64
N LEU A 74 -4.61 17.34 -2.98
CA LEU A 74 -5.52 16.40 -3.62
C LEU A 74 -6.55 15.80 -2.65
N GLY A 75 -6.34 15.93 -1.33
CA GLY A 75 -7.22 15.35 -0.31
C GLY A 75 -6.88 13.89 0.01
N VAL A 76 -5.67 13.44 -0.29
CA VAL A 76 -5.16 12.14 0.16
C VAL A 76 -4.97 12.17 1.66
N SER A 77 -5.32 11.09 2.36
CA SER A 77 -5.33 11.06 3.83
C SER A 77 -3.98 10.70 4.44
N ALA A 78 -3.20 9.86 3.77
CA ALA A 78 -1.90 9.44 4.27
C ALA A 78 -0.95 9.06 3.13
N VAL A 79 0.33 9.16 3.42
CA VAL A 79 1.42 8.63 2.59
C VAL A 79 2.21 7.59 3.38
N ILE A 80 2.58 6.49 2.73
CA ILE A 80 3.51 5.50 3.28
C ILE A 80 4.81 5.57 2.49
N ILE A 81 5.95 5.64 3.18
CA ILE A 81 7.29 5.54 2.62
C ILE A 81 8.07 4.42 3.29
N GLU A 82 8.83 3.66 2.50
CA GLU A 82 9.66 2.56 3.00
C GLU A 82 11.12 2.99 3.22
N ASP A 83 11.74 2.48 4.28
CA ASP A 83 13.11 2.81 4.69
C ASP A 83 14.18 2.07 3.87
N LYS A 84 14.05 2.15 2.54
CA LYS A 84 15.05 1.62 1.59
C LYS A 84 15.66 2.74 0.75
N THR A 85 16.83 2.45 0.19
CA THR A 85 17.58 3.36 -0.69
C THR A 85 17.66 2.82 -2.12
N GLY A 86 17.94 3.73 -3.06
CA GLY A 86 18.07 3.41 -4.48
C GLY A 86 16.72 3.20 -5.17
N LEU A 87 16.74 2.58 -6.33
CA LEU A 87 15.53 2.23 -7.03
C LEU A 87 14.77 1.14 -6.25
N LYS A 88 13.46 1.33 -6.14
CA LYS A 88 12.57 0.36 -5.50
C LYS A 88 12.79 -1.04 -6.02
N LYS A 89 12.81 -1.99 -5.10
CA LYS A 89 12.68 -3.43 -5.35
C LYS A 89 11.49 -3.92 -4.54
N ASN A 90 10.67 -4.77 -5.15
CA ASN A 90 9.53 -5.33 -4.45
C ASN A 90 10.01 -6.14 -3.22
N SER A 91 9.48 -5.83 -2.05
CA SER A 91 9.90 -6.41 -0.77
C SER A 91 9.71 -7.93 -0.69
N LEU A 92 8.76 -8.48 -1.46
CA LEU A 92 8.52 -9.93 -1.50
C LEU A 92 9.68 -10.72 -2.12
N PHE A 93 10.58 -10.07 -2.87
CA PHE A 93 11.83 -10.70 -3.29
C PHE A 93 12.84 -10.87 -2.14
N GLY A 94 12.69 -10.09 -1.04
CA GLY A 94 13.63 -10.14 0.09
C GLY A 94 15.07 -10.02 -0.40
N ASN A 95 15.94 -10.91 0.10
CA ASN A 95 17.36 -10.96 -0.26
C ASN A 95 17.67 -11.68 -1.59
N GLU A 96 16.65 -12.11 -2.36
CA GLU A 96 16.84 -12.65 -3.70
C GLU A 96 17.36 -11.60 -4.69
N VAL A 97 17.09 -10.33 -4.41
CA VAL A 97 17.63 -9.19 -5.16
C VAL A 97 18.33 -8.23 -4.19
N PRO A 98 19.44 -7.59 -4.60
CA PRO A 98 20.10 -6.61 -3.73
C PRO A 98 19.16 -5.46 -3.36
N GLN A 99 18.93 -5.29 -2.08
CA GLN A 99 18.16 -4.20 -1.49
C GLN A 99 18.95 -3.63 -0.31
N THR A 100 18.92 -2.34 -0.14
CA THR A 100 19.65 -1.65 0.93
C THR A 100 18.67 -0.86 1.77
N GLN A 101 18.67 -1.10 3.07
CA GLN A 101 17.91 -0.32 4.03
C GLN A 101 18.63 1.02 4.24
N ASP A 102 17.86 2.09 4.36
CA ASP A 102 18.39 3.43 4.66
C ASP A 102 18.90 3.50 6.11
N SER A 103 19.80 4.43 6.37
CA SER A 103 20.17 4.71 7.76
C SER A 103 18.98 5.31 8.51
N ILE A 104 18.91 5.04 9.80
CA ILE A 104 17.88 5.63 10.68
C ILE A 104 17.92 7.15 10.57
N GLU A 105 19.11 7.74 10.61
CA GLU A 105 19.29 9.19 10.53
C GLU A 105 18.72 9.79 9.23
N ASN A 106 19.05 9.22 8.07
CA ASN A 106 18.57 9.73 6.78
C ASN A 106 17.04 9.60 6.66
N PHE A 107 16.50 8.48 7.10
CA PHE A 107 15.06 8.26 7.01
C PHE A 107 14.28 9.13 8.01
N CYS A 108 14.80 9.35 9.22
CA CYS A 108 14.27 10.32 10.18
C CYS A 108 14.29 11.75 9.61
N HIS A 109 15.38 12.13 8.93
CA HIS A 109 15.45 13.42 8.27
C HIS A 109 14.39 13.57 7.16
N LYS A 110 14.12 12.50 6.40
CA LYS A 110 13.06 12.49 5.38
C LYS A 110 11.67 12.66 6.01
N ILE A 111 11.39 11.95 7.11
CA ILE A 111 10.14 12.06 7.86
C ILE A 111 9.96 13.49 8.39
N SER A 112 10.92 14.00 9.15
CA SER A 112 10.82 15.36 9.72
C SER A 112 10.67 16.43 8.65
N SER A 113 11.39 16.30 7.54
CA SER A 113 11.26 17.20 6.39
C SER A 113 9.87 17.17 5.75
N ALA A 114 9.23 16.00 5.71
CA ALA A 114 7.86 15.86 5.25
C ALA A 114 6.86 16.51 6.21
N LYS A 115 7.07 16.33 7.52
CA LYS A 115 6.24 16.95 8.56
C LYS A 115 6.35 18.47 8.56
N ASP A 116 7.55 19.02 8.40
CA ASP A 116 7.80 20.45 8.35
C ASP A 116 7.10 21.18 7.19
N ILE A 117 6.82 20.46 6.08
CA ILE A 117 6.21 21.05 4.89
C ILE A 117 4.68 20.92 4.89
N GLN A 118 4.10 20.10 5.76
CA GLN A 118 2.64 19.90 5.86
C GLN A 118 1.94 21.24 6.13
N VAL A 119 0.72 21.36 5.62
CA VAL A 119 -0.13 22.55 5.77
C VAL A 119 -1.23 22.29 6.80
N THR A 120 -1.65 21.04 6.94
CA THR A 120 -2.70 20.61 7.87
C THR A 120 -2.18 19.49 8.77
N ASP A 121 -2.83 19.31 9.92
CA ASP A 121 -2.53 18.22 10.85
C ASP A 121 -3.26 16.91 10.49
N ASP A 122 -4.14 16.94 9.49
CA ASP A 122 -4.98 15.79 9.12
C ASP A 122 -4.27 14.79 8.21
N PHE A 123 -3.24 15.22 7.47
CA PHE A 123 -2.47 14.36 6.59
C PHE A 123 -1.42 13.57 7.38
N MET A 124 -1.32 12.26 7.14
CA MET A 124 -0.43 11.38 7.88
C MET A 124 0.78 10.96 7.05
N VAL A 125 1.97 10.97 7.67
CA VAL A 125 3.20 10.35 7.15
C VAL A 125 3.45 9.06 7.93
N ILE A 126 3.33 7.91 7.27
CA ILE A 126 3.50 6.60 7.86
C ILE A 126 4.84 6.01 7.42
N ALA A 127 5.65 5.60 8.37
CA ALA A 127 6.96 5.00 8.13
C ALA A 127 6.84 3.47 7.99
N ARG A 128 7.23 2.93 6.83
CA ARG A 128 7.27 1.50 6.58
C ARG A 128 8.67 0.97 6.85
N ILE A 129 8.74 -0.02 7.74
CA ILE A 129 9.98 -0.65 8.20
C ILE A 129 10.20 -1.95 7.44
N GLU A 130 11.34 -2.05 6.78
CA GLU A 130 11.73 -3.21 5.97
C GLU A 130 12.72 -4.16 6.68
N SER A 131 13.00 -3.95 7.98
CA SER A 131 13.96 -4.76 8.75
C SER A 131 13.69 -6.26 8.71
N LEU A 132 12.41 -6.68 8.80
CA LEU A 132 12.05 -8.10 8.75
C LEU A 132 12.16 -8.67 7.32
N ILE A 133 11.93 -7.84 6.31
CA ILE A 133 12.11 -8.18 4.90
C ILE A 133 13.58 -8.44 4.58
N LEU A 134 14.45 -7.57 5.10
CA LEU A 134 15.90 -7.59 4.86
C LEU A 134 16.68 -8.42 5.88
N GLU A 135 15.96 -9.09 6.79
CA GLU A 135 16.53 -9.97 7.82
C GLU A 135 17.48 -9.25 8.79
N ALA A 136 17.28 -7.92 8.99
CA ALA A 136 18.00 -7.14 9.99
C ALA A 136 17.56 -7.47 11.44
N GLY A 137 16.40 -8.10 11.58
CA GLY A 137 15.91 -8.63 12.86
C GLY A 137 14.90 -7.72 13.57
N MET A 138 14.36 -8.27 14.67
CA MET A 138 13.32 -7.61 15.45
C MET A 138 13.83 -6.39 16.21
N ASP A 139 15.02 -6.47 16.78
CA ASP A 139 15.61 -5.36 17.55
C ASP A 139 15.81 -4.13 16.67
N ASP A 140 16.32 -4.31 15.43
CA ASP A 140 16.43 -3.23 14.44
C ASP A 140 15.06 -2.65 14.04
N ALA A 141 14.05 -3.51 13.86
CA ALA A 141 12.69 -3.06 13.55
C ALA A 141 12.10 -2.19 14.67
N VAL A 142 12.30 -2.57 15.91
CA VAL A 142 11.81 -1.85 17.10
C VAL A 142 12.59 -0.54 17.31
N GLU A 143 13.91 -0.54 17.12
CA GLU A 143 14.73 0.66 17.19
C GLU A 143 14.28 1.70 16.15
N ARG A 144 14.09 1.27 14.90
CA ARG A 144 13.60 2.12 13.82
C ARG A 144 12.20 2.65 14.11
N ALA A 145 11.29 1.82 14.60
CA ALA A 145 9.95 2.27 14.94
C ALA A 145 9.98 3.44 15.95
N LYS A 146 10.79 3.34 17.00
CA LYS A 146 10.96 4.41 17.99
C LYS A 146 11.53 5.67 17.35
N ALA A 147 12.65 5.53 16.62
CA ALA A 147 13.31 6.66 15.97
C ALA A 147 12.40 7.39 14.97
N TYR A 148 11.59 6.65 14.20
CA TYR A 148 10.68 7.24 13.23
C TYR A 148 9.51 7.97 13.87
N LEU A 149 8.97 7.44 14.97
CA LEU A 149 7.96 8.15 15.76
C LEU A 149 8.53 9.43 16.39
N ASP A 150 9.74 9.36 16.95
CA ASP A 150 10.43 10.53 17.51
C ASP A 150 10.74 11.58 16.42
N ALA A 151 10.94 11.16 15.17
CA ALA A 151 11.09 12.05 14.02
C ALA A 151 9.77 12.65 13.50
N GLY A 152 8.63 12.26 14.09
CA GLY A 152 7.32 12.80 13.78
C GLY A 152 6.45 11.95 12.86
N ALA A 153 6.79 10.68 12.61
CA ALA A 153 5.89 9.78 11.87
C ALA A 153 4.54 9.65 12.58
N ASP A 154 3.46 9.71 11.82
CA ASP A 154 2.09 9.60 12.34
C ASP A 154 1.61 8.15 12.47
N GLY A 155 2.40 7.19 12.03
CA GLY A 155 2.15 5.77 12.13
C GLY A 155 3.32 4.93 11.67
N ILE A 156 3.26 3.65 11.99
CA ILE A 156 4.26 2.65 11.59
C ILE A 156 3.58 1.58 10.74
N MET A 157 4.23 1.19 9.66
CA MET A 157 3.89 -0.02 8.92
C MET A 157 5.01 -1.03 9.07
N ILE A 158 4.69 -2.18 9.65
CA ILE A 158 5.62 -3.32 9.69
C ILE A 158 5.31 -4.29 8.55
N HIS A 159 6.35 -4.77 7.88
CA HIS A 159 6.21 -5.65 6.73
C HIS A 159 6.98 -6.95 6.91
N SER A 160 6.37 -8.06 6.50
CA SER A 160 6.98 -9.38 6.50
C SER A 160 6.63 -10.15 5.23
N ARG A 161 7.57 -10.99 4.78
CA ARG A 161 7.36 -11.95 3.68
C ARG A 161 7.13 -13.38 4.14
N ARG A 162 7.20 -13.65 5.44
CA ARG A 162 6.99 -14.98 6.00
C ARG A 162 5.51 -15.34 5.99
N LYS A 163 5.22 -16.63 5.78
CA LYS A 163 3.85 -17.18 5.89
C LYS A 163 3.41 -17.30 7.35
N ASP A 164 4.37 -17.57 8.24
CA ASP A 164 4.15 -17.60 9.68
C ASP A 164 4.05 -16.17 10.20
N PRO A 165 2.94 -15.77 10.84
CA PRO A 165 2.74 -14.42 11.37
C PRO A 165 3.49 -14.15 12.66
N ALA A 166 4.24 -15.08 13.22
CA ALA A 166 4.87 -14.99 14.54
C ALA A 166 5.70 -13.70 14.71
N GLU A 167 6.49 -13.31 13.70
CA GLU A 167 7.29 -12.08 13.78
C GLU A 167 6.44 -10.80 13.75
N ILE A 168 5.29 -10.82 13.08
CA ILE A 168 4.36 -9.68 13.11
C ILE A 168 3.73 -9.55 14.49
N PHE A 169 3.25 -10.65 15.08
CA PHE A 169 2.69 -10.61 16.43
C PHE A 169 3.74 -10.24 17.49
N GLU A 170 4.97 -10.69 17.32
CA GLU A 170 6.06 -10.28 18.22
C GLU A 170 6.36 -8.78 18.10
N PHE A 171 6.38 -8.23 16.89
CA PHE A 171 6.49 -6.79 16.70
C PHE A 171 5.32 -6.04 17.35
N CYS A 172 4.09 -6.49 17.14
CA CYS A 172 2.90 -5.90 17.76
C CYS A 172 2.99 -5.88 19.29
N ARG A 173 3.47 -7.00 19.89
CA ARG A 173 3.66 -7.12 21.33
C ARG A 173 4.67 -6.08 21.86
N GLN A 174 5.81 -5.93 21.18
CA GLN A 174 6.82 -4.94 21.56
C GLN A 174 6.36 -3.50 21.31
N TYR A 175 5.66 -3.27 20.19
CA TYR A 175 5.09 -1.96 19.87
C TYR A 175 4.04 -1.52 20.90
N ALA A 176 3.29 -2.47 21.48
CA ALA A 176 2.31 -2.19 22.53
C ALA A 176 2.95 -1.63 23.82
N GLU A 177 4.26 -1.82 24.01
CA GLU A 177 5.02 -1.31 25.18
C GLU A 177 5.48 0.15 24.98
N PHE A 178 5.28 0.75 23.79
CA PHE A 178 5.64 2.15 23.51
C PHE A 178 4.74 3.11 24.30
N GLY A 179 5.32 4.19 24.82
CA GLY A 179 4.59 5.17 25.65
C GLY A 179 3.53 5.92 24.85
N GLU A 180 3.83 6.39 23.66
CA GLU A 180 2.88 7.00 22.73
C GLU A 180 2.57 6.01 21.61
N LYS A 181 1.28 5.70 21.45
CA LYS A 181 0.80 4.78 20.41
C LYS A 181 0.30 5.55 19.21
N LYS A 182 0.94 5.35 18.07
CA LYS A 182 0.45 5.80 16.77
C LYS A 182 -0.15 4.61 16.01
N PRO A 183 -0.96 4.82 14.98
CA PRO A 183 -1.52 3.75 14.17
C PRO A 183 -0.46 2.76 13.66
N LEU A 184 -0.77 1.47 13.82
CA LEU A 184 0.02 0.37 13.28
C LEU A 184 -0.67 -0.21 12.06
N VAL A 185 0.08 -0.30 10.96
CA VAL A 185 -0.38 -0.76 9.65
C VAL A 185 0.29 -2.07 9.29
N VAL A 186 -0.46 -3.02 8.74
CA VAL A 186 0.07 -4.29 8.22
C VAL A 186 -0.50 -4.61 6.84
N VAL A 187 0.24 -5.42 6.08
CA VAL A 187 -0.17 -5.95 4.76
C VAL A 187 -0.06 -7.46 4.79
N PRO A 188 -1.12 -8.22 5.12
CA PRO A 188 -1.07 -9.66 5.31
C PRO A 188 -1.07 -10.45 4.00
N SER A 189 -0.30 -10.04 2.99
CA SER A 189 -0.21 -10.75 1.71
C SER A 189 0.47 -12.10 1.83
N SER A 190 1.48 -12.22 2.69
CA SER A 190 2.24 -13.46 2.91
C SER A 190 1.64 -14.32 4.02
N PHE A 191 1.18 -13.69 5.11
CA PHE A 191 0.55 -14.35 6.26
C PHE A 191 -0.98 -14.23 6.23
N ASN A 192 -1.56 -14.57 5.09
CA ASN A 192 -2.99 -14.36 4.77
C ASN A 192 -3.96 -15.33 5.46
N SER A 193 -3.47 -16.15 6.39
CA SER A 193 -4.31 -16.99 7.26
C SER A 193 -4.81 -16.25 8.50
N VAL A 194 -4.24 -15.07 8.81
CA VAL A 194 -4.61 -14.26 9.97
C VAL A 194 -5.83 -13.41 9.64
N THR A 195 -6.81 -13.40 10.53
CA THR A 195 -8.03 -12.59 10.39
C THR A 195 -7.81 -11.16 10.88
N GLU A 196 -8.68 -10.23 10.42
CA GLU A 196 -8.70 -8.85 10.92
C GLU A 196 -8.90 -8.79 12.44
N ASP A 197 -9.79 -9.63 12.99
CA ASP A 197 -10.05 -9.72 14.44
C ASP A 197 -8.79 -10.09 15.25
N GLU A 198 -7.96 -10.98 14.72
CA GLU A 198 -6.68 -11.37 15.35
C GLU A 198 -5.68 -10.23 15.30
N LEU A 199 -5.61 -9.52 14.18
CA LEU A 199 -4.74 -8.35 14.01
C LEU A 199 -5.19 -7.17 14.89
N GLU A 200 -6.48 -6.89 14.97
CA GLU A 200 -7.03 -5.86 15.86
C GLU A 200 -6.69 -6.15 17.34
N LYS A 201 -6.86 -7.40 17.79
CA LYS A 201 -6.49 -7.83 19.15
C LYS A 201 -5.00 -7.67 19.43
N ALA A 202 -4.17 -7.77 18.40
CA ALA A 202 -2.73 -7.53 18.50
C ALA A 202 -2.35 -6.04 18.48
N GLY A 203 -3.33 -5.13 18.29
CA GLY A 203 -3.13 -3.68 18.28
C GLY A 203 -2.92 -3.07 16.90
N VAL A 204 -3.17 -3.82 15.83
CA VAL A 204 -3.16 -3.29 14.46
C VAL A 204 -4.41 -2.41 14.24
N ASN A 205 -4.21 -1.27 13.60
CA ASN A 205 -5.28 -0.30 13.34
C ASN A 205 -5.70 -0.27 11.87
N VAL A 206 -4.79 -0.61 10.95
CA VAL A 206 -5.05 -0.60 9.51
C VAL A 206 -4.52 -1.87 8.88
N VAL A 207 -5.38 -2.57 8.13
CA VAL A 207 -5.04 -3.75 7.34
C VAL A 207 -5.17 -3.40 5.86
N ILE A 208 -4.09 -3.58 5.08
CA ILE A 208 -4.07 -3.25 3.66
C ILE A 208 -4.09 -4.52 2.81
N TYR A 209 -5.10 -4.67 1.97
CA TYR A 209 -5.20 -5.69 0.92
C TYR A 209 -4.62 -5.15 -0.39
N ALA A 210 -3.29 -5.11 -0.50
CA ALA A 210 -2.54 -4.28 -1.42
C ALA A 210 -2.81 -4.50 -2.92
N ASN A 211 -2.98 -5.75 -3.37
CA ASN A 211 -3.03 -6.06 -4.81
C ASN A 211 -3.93 -7.27 -5.16
N HIS A 212 -4.80 -7.68 -4.26
CA HIS A 212 -5.62 -8.88 -4.43
C HIS A 212 -6.55 -8.78 -5.64
N LEU A 213 -7.18 -7.61 -5.85
CA LEU A 213 -8.10 -7.38 -6.95
C LEU A 213 -7.39 -7.43 -8.31
N LEU A 214 -6.21 -6.81 -8.43
CA LEU A 214 -5.39 -6.88 -9.64
C LEU A 214 -4.99 -8.33 -9.96
N ARG A 215 -4.52 -9.05 -8.95
CA ARG A 215 -4.09 -10.46 -9.09
C ARG A 215 -5.24 -11.39 -9.45
N SER A 216 -6.46 -11.05 -9.09
CA SER A 216 -7.68 -11.79 -9.48
C SER A 216 -8.12 -11.43 -10.89
N ALA A 217 -8.09 -10.15 -11.24
CA ALA A 217 -8.55 -9.66 -12.54
C ALA A 217 -7.66 -10.16 -13.70
N PHE A 218 -6.34 -10.19 -13.53
CA PHE A 218 -5.41 -10.56 -14.59
C PHE A 218 -5.63 -11.99 -15.14
N PRO A 219 -5.70 -13.06 -14.31
CA PRO A 219 -5.99 -14.41 -14.81
C PRO A 219 -7.34 -14.50 -15.51
N ALA A 220 -8.38 -13.84 -14.97
CA ALA A 220 -9.70 -13.85 -15.59
C ALA A 220 -9.70 -13.21 -16.99
N MET A 221 -9.00 -12.07 -17.15
CA MET A 221 -8.81 -11.44 -18.46
C MET A 221 -8.01 -12.34 -19.41
N GLN A 222 -6.96 -13.01 -18.92
CA GLN A 222 -6.13 -13.92 -19.70
C GLN A 222 -6.92 -15.15 -20.17
N GLU A 223 -7.74 -15.73 -19.31
CA GLU A 223 -8.64 -16.85 -19.67
C GLU A 223 -9.63 -16.43 -20.76
N THR A 224 -10.23 -15.27 -20.63
CA THR A 224 -11.15 -14.71 -21.64
C THR A 224 -10.45 -14.53 -22.99
N ALA A 225 -9.27 -13.90 -23.00
CA ALA A 225 -8.48 -13.72 -24.22
C ALA A 225 -8.09 -15.06 -24.87
N THR A 226 -7.66 -16.03 -24.05
CA THR A 226 -7.30 -17.38 -24.51
C THR A 226 -8.50 -18.10 -25.15
N SER A 227 -9.68 -17.98 -24.53
CA SER A 227 -10.92 -18.58 -25.05
C SER A 227 -11.30 -18.00 -26.41
N ILE A 228 -11.26 -16.67 -26.56
CA ILE A 228 -11.54 -16.00 -27.85
C ILE A 228 -10.56 -16.45 -28.93
N LEU A 229 -9.27 -16.48 -28.64
CA LEU A 229 -8.25 -16.93 -29.59
C LEU A 229 -8.44 -18.39 -29.98
N LYS A 230 -8.81 -19.24 -29.05
CA LYS A 230 -9.03 -20.67 -29.29
C LYS A 230 -10.25 -20.94 -30.19
N HIS A 231 -11.34 -20.21 -29.96
CA HIS A 231 -12.62 -20.47 -30.64
C HIS A 231 -12.93 -19.50 -31.78
N SER A 232 -12.10 -18.47 -31.95
CA SER A 232 -12.31 -17.36 -32.92
C SER A 232 -13.68 -16.69 -32.78
N ARG A 233 -14.23 -16.67 -31.56
CA ARG A 233 -15.50 -16.05 -31.17
C ARG A 233 -15.56 -15.92 -29.64
N SER A 234 -16.53 -15.16 -29.09
CA SER A 234 -16.67 -14.86 -27.67
C SER A 234 -17.74 -15.68 -26.94
N LEU A 235 -18.52 -16.53 -27.63
CA LEU A 235 -19.66 -17.24 -27.03
C LEU A 235 -19.28 -18.01 -25.76
N GLU A 236 -18.11 -18.66 -25.75
CA GLU A 236 -17.63 -19.48 -24.63
C GLU A 236 -17.17 -18.68 -23.40
N CYS A 237 -17.17 -17.33 -23.52
CA CYS A 237 -16.81 -16.42 -22.44
C CYS A 237 -18.04 -15.82 -21.74
N ASP A 238 -19.23 -15.86 -22.34
CA ASP A 238 -20.40 -15.09 -21.91
C ASP A 238 -20.77 -15.35 -20.43
N GLU A 239 -20.74 -16.58 -19.97
CA GLU A 239 -21.09 -16.94 -18.59
C GLU A 239 -20.10 -16.40 -17.53
N ARG A 240 -18.90 -15.96 -17.95
CA ARG A 240 -17.84 -15.46 -17.07
C ARG A 240 -17.70 -13.94 -17.13
N MET A 241 -18.45 -13.27 -17.98
CA MET A 241 -18.39 -11.82 -18.16
C MET A 241 -19.67 -11.18 -17.65
N LEU A 242 -19.55 -9.94 -17.16
CA LEU A 242 -20.74 -9.11 -16.99
C LEU A 242 -21.39 -8.88 -18.34
N SER A 243 -22.72 -8.91 -18.37
CA SER A 243 -23.44 -8.50 -19.56
C SER A 243 -23.15 -7.02 -19.88
N ILE A 244 -23.29 -6.63 -21.15
CA ILE A 244 -23.16 -5.22 -21.58
C ILE A 244 -24.10 -4.31 -20.76
N LYS A 245 -25.29 -4.79 -20.42
CA LYS A 245 -26.25 -4.02 -19.61
C LYS A 245 -25.72 -3.79 -18.18
N GLU A 246 -25.11 -4.79 -17.57
CA GLU A 246 -24.55 -4.69 -16.22
C GLU A 246 -23.35 -3.75 -16.19
N ILE A 247 -22.39 -3.89 -17.11
CA ILE A 247 -21.21 -3.03 -17.14
C ILE A 247 -21.57 -1.54 -17.41
N LEU A 248 -22.58 -1.29 -18.27
CA LEU A 248 -23.06 0.05 -18.53
C LEU A 248 -23.82 0.67 -17.35
N ASN A 249 -24.35 -0.13 -16.45
CA ASN A 249 -25.02 0.35 -15.24
C ASN A 249 -24.10 0.41 -14.01
N LEU A 250 -22.87 -0.10 -14.13
CA LEU A 250 -21.90 -0.08 -13.04
C LEU A 250 -21.53 1.35 -12.64
N ILE A 251 -21.41 2.23 -13.62
CA ILE A 251 -21.12 3.66 -13.40
C ILE A 251 -22.40 4.46 -13.55
N PRO A 252 -22.85 5.17 -12.48
CA PRO A 252 -24.04 6.03 -12.55
C PRO A 252 -23.91 7.12 -13.63
N GLY A 253 -25.02 7.47 -14.27
CA GLY A 253 -25.06 8.54 -15.29
C GLY A 253 -24.83 8.08 -16.73
N THR A 254 -24.72 6.77 -16.98
CA THR A 254 -24.61 6.23 -18.35
C THR A 254 -25.92 6.35 -19.14
N LYS A 255 -27.05 6.63 -18.50
CA LYS A 255 -28.39 6.84 -19.12
C LYS A 255 -28.84 8.26 -18.99
#